data_425183a681d2f183a15584110ae81808
#
_entry.id   425183a681d2f183a15584110ae81808
#
_cell.length_a   1.000
_cell.length_b   1.000
_cell.length_c   1.000
_cell.angle_alpha   90.00
_cell.angle_beta   90.00
_cell.angle_gamma   90.00
#
_symmetry.space_group_name_H-M   'P 1'
#
loop_
_entity.id
_entity.type
_entity.pdbx_description
1 polymer ?
#
loop_
_entity_poly.entity_id
_entity_poly.type
_entity_poly.pdbx_seq_one_letter_code
_entity_poly.pdbx_strand_id
1 'polypeptide(L)'
;MSIVCKTINTTGKHLYGVTVEAFLRKRLPYFSLIGLPDASLSDTRERIKVGMQASGITWPDCRITVNLTPASMGKADGICDLAIALVVRGLAEYNNNPDYDLHVYLAGLRGLVAIGKINADGDVHSTPISAKDVVAYAVKHGAKRVLVPYSSFLDYLSVEDSEATEIDSCIIKGVEILGIKNLTEAFSVVDGFGNAGNSDIGGLNAKRMEAALHEVWKWYDEAGEDGESYVLDPDNLSKFAADLCGPDYTRKPVEHSE
;
A
#
# COMPACT_ATOMS: atom_id res chain seq x y z
N MET A 1 19.01 -9.53 13.06
CA MET A 1 18.19 -9.67 11.86
C MET A 1 17.67 -8.33 11.49
N SER A 2 17.66 -7.98 10.19
CA SER A 2 17.10 -6.71 9.69
C SER A 2 16.17 -6.95 8.50
N ILE A 3 15.19 -6.05 8.35
CA ILE A 3 14.28 -5.98 7.19
C ILE A 3 14.38 -4.58 6.62
N VAL A 4 14.38 -4.48 5.30
CA VAL A 4 14.54 -3.20 4.57
C VAL A 4 13.36 -2.99 3.63
N CYS A 5 12.79 -1.78 3.66
CA CYS A 5 11.86 -1.26 2.67
C CYS A 5 12.34 0.09 2.16
N LYS A 6 12.02 0.42 0.92
CA LYS A 6 12.32 1.74 0.35
C LYS A 6 11.08 2.62 0.35
N THR A 7 11.29 3.91 0.56
CA THR A 7 10.27 4.95 0.41
C THR A 7 10.91 6.19 -0.18
N ILE A 8 10.11 7.19 -0.43
CA ILE A 8 10.56 8.52 -0.85
C ILE A 8 10.09 9.55 0.17
N ASN A 9 10.79 10.65 0.22
CA ASN A 9 10.41 11.79 1.05
C ASN A 9 10.77 13.10 0.34
N THR A 10 10.36 14.23 0.87
CA THR A 10 10.57 15.54 0.28
C THR A 10 11.12 16.52 1.31
N THR A 11 12.03 17.38 0.87
CA THR A 11 12.45 18.57 1.60
C THR A 11 12.22 19.77 0.69
N GLY A 12 11.18 20.54 0.98
CA GLY A 12 10.69 21.57 0.08
C GLY A 12 10.28 20.95 -1.28
N LYS A 13 10.93 21.36 -2.37
CA LYS A 13 10.69 20.83 -3.72
C LYS A 13 11.59 19.64 -4.10
N HIS A 14 12.51 19.24 -3.24
CA HIS A 14 13.46 18.18 -3.55
C HIS A 14 12.94 16.82 -3.07
N LEU A 15 12.75 15.90 -4.02
CA LEU A 15 12.41 14.51 -3.77
C LEU A 15 13.69 13.69 -3.61
N TYR A 16 13.72 12.80 -2.62
CA TYR A 16 14.83 11.90 -2.38
C TYR A 16 14.37 10.55 -1.82
N GLY A 17 15.18 9.52 -2.04
CA GLY A 17 14.92 8.19 -1.51
C GLY A 17 15.25 8.07 -0.03
N VAL A 18 14.44 7.32 0.68
CA VAL A 18 14.68 6.93 2.07
C VAL A 18 14.69 5.41 2.16
N THR A 19 15.73 4.89 2.78
CA THR A 19 15.81 3.49 3.16
C THR A 19 15.34 3.36 4.60
N VAL A 20 14.32 2.55 4.80
CA VAL A 20 13.77 2.19 6.12
C VAL A 20 14.28 0.82 6.47
N GLU A 21 15.10 0.71 7.52
CA GLU A 21 15.67 -0.53 7.98
C GLU A 21 15.26 -0.80 9.43
N ALA A 22 14.66 -1.96 9.70
CA ALA A 22 14.22 -2.35 11.02
C ALA A 22 15.04 -3.51 11.57
N PHE A 23 15.36 -3.43 12.85
CA PHE A 23 16.15 -4.42 13.60
C PHE A 23 15.35 -4.94 14.80
N LEU A 24 15.35 -6.24 14.99
CA LEU A 24 14.78 -6.90 16.16
C LEU A 24 15.89 -7.40 17.09
N ARG A 25 15.73 -7.16 18.39
CA ARG A 25 16.61 -7.70 19.44
C ARG A 25 15.76 -8.25 20.59
N LYS A 26 16.04 -9.47 21.04
CA LYS A 26 15.42 -10.07 22.23
C LYS A 26 15.91 -9.36 23.51
N ARG A 27 15.25 -8.25 23.85
CA ARG A 27 15.51 -7.40 25.04
C ARG A 27 14.19 -6.82 25.50
N LEU A 28 14.19 -6.07 26.62
CA LEU A 28 13.01 -5.35 27.10
C LEU A 28 12.31 -4.60 25.96
N PRO A 29 10.97 -4.72 25.88
CA PRO A 29 10.17 -4.12 24.80
C PRO A 29 10.42 -2.62 24.70
N TYR A 30 10.80 -2.19 23.53
CA TYR A 30 10.99 -0.78 23.23
C TYR A 30 10.93 -0.55 21.72
N PHE A 31 10.18 0.46 21.29
CA PHE A 31 10.13 0.88 19.89
C PHE A 31 10.91 2.19 19.69
N SER A 32 11.98 2.13 18.93
CA SER A 32 12.86 3.26 18.63
C SER A 32 12.83 3.61 17.15
N LEU A 33 12.61 4.87 16.83
CA LEU A 33 12.77 5.45 15.49
C LEU A 33 14.01 6.34 15.49
N ILE A 34 14.84 6.25 14.45
CA ILE A 34 16.05 7.03 14.24
C ILE A 34 15.97 7.66 12.85
N GLY A 35 16.35 8.93 12.74
CA GLY A 35 16.40 9.63 11.46
C GLY A 35 15.12 10.40 11.10
N LEU A 36 14.20 10.59 12.05
CA LEU A 36 13.12 11.56 11.98
C LEU A 36 13.44 12.79 12.87
N PRO A 37 12.84 13.97 12.61
CA PRO A 37 12.90 15.09 13.53
C PRO A 37 12.30 14.75 14.90
N ASP A 38 12.87 15.24 15.98
CA ASP A 38 12.43 14.94 17.35
C ASP A 38 10.96 15.26 17.60
N ALA A 39 10.45 16.34 17.01
CA ALA A 39 9.06 16.76 17.15
C ALA A 39 8.02 15.74 16.61
N SER A 40 8.41 14.90 15.64
CA SER A 40 7.51 13.92 15.02
C SER A 40 7.71 12.48 15.51
N LEU A 41 8.78 12.22 16.31
CA LEU A 41 9.12 10.85 16.73
C LEU A 41 8.05 10.20 17.60
N SER A 42 7.48 10.95 18.55
CA SER A 42 6.48 10.43 19.49
C SER A 42 5.21 10.04 18.74
N ASP A 43 4.69 10.96 17.94
CA ASP A 43 3.42 10.81 17.22
C ASP A 43 3.52 9.71 16.16
N THR A 44 4.64 9.65 15.44
CA THR A 44 4.88 8.58 14.45
C THR A 44 4.94 7.21 15.11
N ARG A 45 5.62 7.06 16.26
CA ARG A 45 5.67 5.78 16.99
C ARG A 45 4.28 5.34 17.43
N GLU A 46 3.49 6.24 17.99
CA GLU A 46 2.15 5.92 18.48
C GLU A 46 1.23 5.57 17.33
N ARG A 47 1.20 6.38 16.26
CA ARG A 47 0.40 6.14 15.05
C ARG A 47 0.66 4.76 14.45
N ILE A 48 1.95 4.41 14.26
CA ILE A 48 2.33 3.12 13.68
C ILE A 48 1.92 1.97 14.58
N LYS A 49 2.19 2.08 15.89
CA LYS A 49 1.87 1.02 16.84
C LYS A 49 0.36 0.76 16.91
N VAL A 50 -0.44 1.82 17.06
CA VAL A 50 -1.90 1.72 17.18
C VAL A 50 -2.51 1.25 15.86
N GLY A 51 -2.09 1.82 14.71
CA GLY A 51 -2.58 1.42 13.39
C GLY A 51 -2.26 -0.04 13.05
N MET A 52 -1.08 -0.54 13.43
CA MET A 52 -0.75 -1.96 13.25
C MET A 52 -1.61 -2.87 14.13
N GLN A 53 -1.84 -2.49 15.39
CA GLN A 53 -2.72 -3.26 16.29
C GLN A 53 -4.16 -3.28 15.78
N ALA A 54 -4.69 -2.15 15.29
CA ALA A 54 -6.00 -2.07 14.65
C ALA A 54 -6.09 -2.95 13.39
N SER A 55 -4.97 -3.16 12.70
CA SER A 55 -4.86 -4.05 11.52
C SER A 55 -4.58 -5.52 11.89
N GLY A 56 -4.75 -5.91 13.16
CA GLY A 56 -4.62 -7.30 13.60
C GLY A 56 -3.19 -7.77 13.88
N ILE A 57 -2.19 -6.90 13.83
CA ILE A 57 -0.81 -7.28 14.11
C ILE A 57 -0.55 -7.24 15.60
N THR A 58 -0.19 -8.39 16.16
CA THR A 58 0.27 -8.50 17.56
C THR A 58 1.64 -7.85 17.69
N TRP A 59 1.71 -6.77 18.49
CA TRP A 59 2.98 -6.08 18.72
C TRP A 59 3.96 -7.00 19.44
N PRO A 60 5.19 -7.16 18.95
CA PRO A 60 6.13 -8.12 19.54
C PRO A 60 6.69 -7.66 20.90
N ASP A 61 6.84 -8.60 21.82
CA ASP A 61 7.40 -8.37 23.17
C ASP A 61 8.94 -8.35 23.12
N CYS A 62 9.49 -7.45 22.33
CA CYS A 62 10.93 -7.32 22.11
C CYS A 62 11.31 -5.87 21.75
N ARG A 63 12.61 -5.62 21.62
CA ARG A 63 13.11 -4.32 21.17
C ARG A 63 13.13 -4.25 19.64
N ILE A 64 12.39 -3.29 19.07
CA ILE A 64 12.44 -2.92 17.64
C ILE A 64 13.13 -1.57 17.52
N THR A 65 14.11 -1.47 16.62
CA THR A 65 14.75 -0.22 16.22
C THR A 65 14.60 -0.05 14.74
N VAL A 66 14.03 1.05 14.30
CA VAL A 66 13.90 1.43 12.88
C VAL A 66 14.80 2.63 12.61
N ASN A 67 15.60 2.52 11.57
CA ASN A 67 16.50 3.56 11.09
C ASN A 67 16.08 4.05 9.70
N LEU A 68 15.97 5.36 9.54
CA LEU A 68 15.62 6.00 8.26
C LEU A 68 16.86 6.73 7.71
N THR A 69 17.37 6.26 6.59
CA THR A 69 18.58 6.80 5.95
C THR A 69 18.22 7.50 4.63
N PRO A 70 18.70 8.74 4.39
CA PRO A 70 19.65 9.53 5.16
C PRO A 70 19.01 10.23 6.37
N ALA A 71 19.69 10.21 7.51
CA ALA A 71 19.21 10.86 8.75
C ALA A 71 19.32 12.40 8.70
N SER A 72 20.30 12.91 7.94
CA SER A 72 20.62 14.36 7.87
C SER A 72 19.61 15.18 7.06
N MET A 73 18.71 14.54 6.31
CA MET A 73 17.69 15.24 5.51
C MET A 73 16.39 15.35 6.30
N GLY A 74 15.82 16.56 6.35
CA GLY A 74 14.50 16.78 6.93
C GLY A 74 13.45 15.94 6.23
N LYS A 75 12.58 15.28 6.97
CA LYS A 75 11.51 14.42 6.45
C LYS A 75 10.15 15.04 6.74
N ALA A 76 9.30 15.11 5.71
CA ALA A 76 7.92 15.51 5.90
C ALA A 76 7.17 14.44 6.70
N ASP A 77 6.26 14.88 7.57
CA ASP A 77 5.54 14.02 8.50
C ASP A 77 4.71 12.96 7.80
N GLY A 78 4.86 11.74 8.25
CA GLY A 78 4.02 10.60 7.90
C GLY A 78 4.30 9.95 6.53
N ILE A 79 5.07 10.53 5.63
CA ILE A 79 5.29 9.95 4.28
C ILE A 79 5.93 8.56 4.36
N CYS A 80 6.76 8.30 5.36
CA CYS A 80 7.45 7.04 5.56
C CYS A 80 6.65 6.00 6.36
N ASP A 81 5.47 6.35 6.89
CA ASP A 81 4.74 5.52 7.86
C ASP A 81 4.43 4.13 7.28
N LEU A 82 3.94 4.05 6.04
CA LEU A 82 3.65 2.77 5.38
C LEU A 82 4.90 1.88 5.27
N ALA A 83 6.02 2.45 4.86
CA ALA A 83 7.27 1.68 4.76
C ALA A 83 7.77 1.21 6.14
N ILE A 84 7.60 2.03 7.18
CA ILE A 84 7.94 1.64 8.57
C ILE A 84 7.02 0.49 9.03
N ALA A 85 5.70 0.59 8.78
CA ALA A 85 4.76 -0.46 9.15
C ALA A 85 5.09 -1.79 8.47
N LEU A 86 5.46 -1.78 7.18
CA LEU A 86 5.85 -2.99 6.46
C LEU A 86 7.08 -3.67 7.08
N VAL A 87 8.15 -2.93 7.38
CA VAL A 87 9.35 -3.55 7.98
C VAL A 87 9.09 -4.03 9.40
N VAL A 88 8.27 -3.32 10.18
CA VAL A 88 7.90 -3.73 11.55
C VAL A 88 7.00 -4.96 11.53
N ARG A 89 6.03 -5.05 10.58
CA ARG A 89 5.17 -6.22 10.42
C ARG A 89 5.98 -7.49 10.17
N GLY A 90 6.93 -7.45 9.25
CA GLY A 90 7.77 -8.61 8.97
C GLY A 90 8.57 -9.08 10.18
N LEU A 91 9.06 -8.15 11.04
CA LEU A 91 9.72 -8.49 12.29
C LEU A 91 8.76 -9.04 13.34
N ALA A 92 7.54 -8.48 13.43
CA ALA A 92 6.52 -8.92 14.37
C ALA A 92 6.08 -10.37 14.07
N GLU A 93 5.77 -10.66 12.82
CA GLU A 93 5.40 -12.01 12.38
C GLU A 93 6.54 -13.01 12.60
N TYR A 94 7.76 -12.66 12.22
CA TYR A 94 8.92 -13.52 12.46
C TYR A 94 9.16 -13.82 13.95
N ASN A 95 8.86 -12.86 14.84
CA ASN A 95 9.03 -13.06 16.28
C ASN A 95 7.90 -13.87 16.90
N ASN A 96 6.67 -13.67 16.44
CA ASN A 96 5.45 -14.20 17.06
C ASN A 96 5.01 -15.53 16.46
N ASN A 97 5.35 -15.81 15.20
CA ASN A 97 4.92 -16.98 14.45
C ASN A 97 6.16 -17.81 14.01
N PRO A 98 6.42 -18.97 14.62
CA PRO A 98 7.55 -19.83 14.26
C PRO A 98 7.52 -20.35 12.82
N ASP A 99 6.31 -20.49 12.25
CA ASP A 99 6.10 -21.02 10.91
C ASP A 99 6.10 -19.93 9.82
N TYR A 100 6.35 -18.67 10.20
CA TYR A 100 6.36 -17.55 9.28
C TYR A 100 7.55 -17.58 8.33
N ASP A 101 7.28 -17.70 7.04
CA ASP A 101 8.32 -17.69 6.00
C ASP A 101 8.76 -16.25 5.69
N LEU A 102 9.77 -15.81 6.44
CA LEU A 102 10.34 -14.50 6.24
C LEU A 102 10.99 -14.32 4.86
N HIS A 103 11.51 -15.38 4.23
CA HIS A 103 12.12 -15.27 2.90
C HIS A 103 11.09 -14.89 1.84
N VAL A 104 9.88 -15.42 1.94
CA VAL A 104 8.73 -15.04 1.10
C VAL A 104 8.42 -13.56 1.30
N TYR A 105 8.31 -13.10 2.53
CA TYR A 105 8.04 -11.69 2.82
C TYR A 105 9.11 -10.75 2.28
N LEU A 106 10.39 -11.09 2.48
CA LEU A 106 11.52 -10.32 1.94
C LEU A 106 11.52 -10.28 0.41
N ALA A 107 11.09 -11.35 -0.24
CA ALA A 107 10.92 -11.37 -1.70
C ALA A 107 9.82 -10.39 -2.15
N GLY A 108 8.71 -10.28 -1.38
CA GLY A 108 7.64 -9.32 -1.61
C GLY A 108 8.09 -7.85 -1.50
N LEU A 109 9.03 -7.56 -0.61
CA LEU A 109 9.60 -6.21 -0.44
C LEU A 109 10.65 -5.86 -1.51
N ARG A 110 11.14 -6.82 -2.29
CA ARG A 110 12.21 -6.59 -3.26
C ARG A 110 11.76 -5.73 -4.43
N GLY A 111 12.39 -4.58 -4.60
CA GLY A 111 12.05 -3.62 -5.66
C GLY A 111 10.76 -2.83 -5.38
N LEU A 112 10.25 -2.90 -4.15
CA LEU A 112 9.10 -2.15 -3.70
C LEU A 112 9.50 -0.79 -3.16
N VAL A 113 8.70 0.23 -3.47
CA VAL A 113 8.68 1.55 -2.83
C VAL A 113 7.31 1.73 -2.20
N ALA A 114 7.23 2.07 -0.92
CA ALA A 114 5.97 2.23 -0.20
C ALA A 114 5.83 3.67 0.32
N ILE A 115 4.71 4.33 0.00
CA ILE A 115 4.46 5.73 0.33
C ILE A 115 3.08 5.84 0.96
N GLY A 116 2.97 6.49 2.10
CA GLY A 116 1.66 6.73 2.72
C GLY A 116 1.77 7.09 4.19
N LYS A 117 0.89 7.98 4.62
CA LYS A 117 0.68 8.31 6.03
C LYS A 117 -0.34 7.35 6.61
N ILE A 118 -0.14 6.88 7.84
CA ILE A 118 -1.05 5.97 8.53
C ILE A 118 -1.80 6.73 9.62
N ASN A 119 -3.09 6.43 9.79
CA ASN A 119 -3.86 6.87 10.97
C ASN A 119 -3.92 5.76 12.06
N ALA A 120 -4.61 6.05 13.15
CA ALA A 120 -4.76 5.11 14.27
C ALA A 120 -5.60 3.86 13.92
N ASP A 121 -6.47 3.93 12.92
CA ASP A 121 -7.31 2.81 12.46
C ASP A 121 -6.56 1.91 11.46
N GLY A 122 -5.36 2.33 11.04
CA GLY A 122 -4.56 1.60 10.07
C GLY A 122 -4.84 1.98 8.61
N ASP A 123 -5.65 3.00 8.35
CA ASP A 123 -5.91 3.50 7.01
C ASP A 123 -4.70 4.24 6.45
N VAL A 124 -4.52 4.15 5.14
CA VAL A 124 -3.41 4.78 4.41
C VAL A 124 -3.90 6.03 3.69
N HIS A 125 -3.32 7.17 4.06
CA HIS A 125 -3.70 8.48 3.54
C HIS A 125 -2.67 9.06 2.57
N SER A 126 -3.16 9.96 1.71
CA SER A 126 -2.35 10.67 0.71
C SER A 126 -1.21 11.48 1.34
N THR A 127 -0.20 11.71 0.54
CA THR A 127 1.00 12.47 0.88
C THR A 127 1.15 13.64 -0.10
N PRO A 128 1.86 14.71 0.25
CA PRO A 128 2.01 15.88 -0.61
C PRO A 128 3.02 15.67 -1.75
N ILE A 129 3.14 14.45 -2.27
CA ILE A 129 4.04 14.13 -3.39
C ILE A 129 3.19 13.86 -4.63
N SER A 130 3.51 14.52 -5.74
CA SER A 130 2.76 14.35 -6.97
C SER A 130 3.00 12.97 -7.60
N ALA A 131 1.98 12.40 -8.27
CA ALA A 131 2.09 11.13 -8.98
C ALA A 131 3.23 11.13 -10.00
N LYS A 132 3.42 12.22 -10.75
CA LYS A 132 4.51 12.38 -11.72
C LYS A 132 5.89 12.26 -11.08
N ASP A 133 6.09 12.87 -9.91
CA ASP A 133 7.37 12.82 -9.20
C ASP A 133 7.66 11.43 -8.65
N VAL A 134 6.65 10.73 -8.12
CA VAL A 134 6.76 9.35 -7.65
C VAL A 134 7.16 8.43 -8.80
N VAL A 135 6.47 8.50 -9.94
CA VAL A 135 6.77 7.70 -11.13
C VAL A 135 8.18 7.98 -11.64
N ALA A 136 8.54 9.27 -11.77
CA ALA A 136 9.87 9.66 -12.23
C ALA A 136 10.98 9.10 -11.31
N TYR A 137 10.75 9.15 -9.99
CA TYR A 137 11.67 8.56 -9.03
C TYR A 137 11.75 7.04 -9.18
N ALA A 138 10.62 6.36 -9.24
CA ALA A 138 10.53 4.90 -9.33
C ALA A 138 11.26 4.37 -10.58
N VAL A 139 10.99 4.96 -11.73
CA VAL A 139 11.67 4.61 -13.01
C VAL A 139 13.17 4.85 -12.90
N LYS A 140 13.60 6.03 -12.44
CA LYS A 140 15.01 6.40 -12.31
C LYS A 140 15.81 5.44 -11.42
N HIS A 141 15.17 4.91 -10.35
CA HIS A 141 15.83 4.06 -9.36
C HIS A 141 15.52 2.56 -9.52
N GLY A 142 14.89 2.18 -10.63
CA GLY A 142 14.63 0.77 -10.98
C GLY A 142 13.66 0.08 -10.01
N ALA A 143 12.72 0.83 -9.44
CA ALA A 143 11.64 0.23 -8.67
C ALA A 143 10.75 -0.60 -9.62
N LYS A 144 10.30 -1.77 -9.14
CA LYS A 144 9.38 -2.63 -9.88
C LYS A 144 7.93 -2.29 -9.55
N ARG A 145 7.68 -1.90 -8.29
CA ARG A 145 6.36 -1.68 -7.72
C ARG A 145 6.37 -0.49 -6.78
N VAL A 146 5.25 0.22 -6.74
CA VAL A 146 5.03 1.31 -5.79
C VAL A 146 3.67 1.12 -5.12
N LEU A 147 3.64 1.05 -3.79
CA LEU A 147 2.41 1.16 -3.02
C LEU A 147 2.13 2.63 -2.73
N VAL A 148 0.94 3.07 -3.08
CA VAL A 148 0.47 4.45 -2.88
C VAL A 148 -0.90 4.46 -2.19
N PRO A 149 -1.27 5.54 -1.50
CA PRO A 149 -2.61 5.66 -0.94
C PRO A 149 -3.67 5.60 -2.04
N TYR A 150 -4.71 4.80 -1.85
CA TYR A 150 -5.82 4.69 -2.80
C TYR A 150 -6.50 6.04 -3.06
N SER A 151 -6.58 6.90 -2.06
CA SER A 151 -7.15 8.26 -2.18
C SER A 151 -6.44 9.15 -3.20
N SER A 152 -5.19 8.86 -3.56
CA SER A 152 -4.44 9.55 -4.60
C SER A 152 -4.21 8.71 -5.86
N PHE A 153 -4.75 7.50 -5.93
CA PHE A 153 -4.49 6.55 -7.03
C PHE A 153 -4.96 7.09 -8.39
N LEU A 154 -6.09 7.82 -8.44
CA LEU A 154 -6.61 8.42 -9.69
C LEU A 154 -5.62 9.41 -10.32
N ASP A 155 -4.77 10.07 -9.52
CA ASP A 155 -3.75 10.97 -10.03
C ASP A 155 -2.71 10.21 -10.89
N TYR A 156 -2.47 8.93 -10.57
CA TYR A 156 -1.55 8.08 -11.31
C TYR A 156 -2.14 7.63 -12.66
N LEU A 157 -3.44 7.39 -12.73
CA LEU A 157 -4.12 7.09 -13.99
C LEU A 157 -4.06 8.26 -14.98
N SER A 158 -3.88 9.48 -14.48
CA SER A 158 -3.73 10.71 -15.29
C SER A 158 -2.28 10.96 -15.74
N VAL A 159 -1.31 10.12 -15.34
CA VAL A 159 0.08 10.24 -15.79
C VAL A 159 0.21 9.70 -17.21
N GLU A 160 1.04 10.35 -18.04
CA GLU A 160 1.35 9.91 -19.40
C GLU A 160 1.91 8.47 -19.42
N ASP A 161 1.50 7.69 -20.39
CA ASP A 161 1.81 6.25 -20.52
C ASP A 161 1.25 5.37 -19.38
N SER A 162 0.17 5.78 -18.71
CA SER A 162 -0.51 4.96 -17.71
C SER A 162 -1.41 3.94 -18.41
N GLU A 163 -1.22 2.67 -18.06
CA GLU A 163 -2.06 1.54 -18.49
C GLU A 163 -2.73 0.94 -17.25
N ALA A 164 -4.04 1.13 -17.11
CA ALA A 164 -4.79 0.50 -16.02
C ALA A 164 -4.79 -1.03 -16.22
N THR A 165 -4.41 -1.74 -15.18
CA THR A 165 -4.36 -3.22 -15.18
C THR A 165 -5.49 -3.81 -14.34
N GLU A 166 -5.87 -3.11 -13.27
CA GLU A 166 -6.97 -3.45 -12.36
C GLU A 166 -7.57 -2.15 -11.78
N ILE A 167 -8.62 -2.26 -10.98
CA ILE A 167 -9.31 -1.09 -10.40
C ILE A 167 -8.38 -0.26 -9.50
N ASP A 168 -7.45 -0.90 -8.82
CA ASP A 168 -6.52 -0.29 -7.88
C ASP A 168 -5.06 -0.44 -8.31
N SER A 169 -4.81 -0.81 -9.58
CA SER A 169 -3.46 -0.94 -10.12
C SER A 169 -3.33 -0.42 -11.55
N CYS A 170 -2.16 0.09 -11.87
CA CYS A 170 -1.78 0.48 -13.23
C CYS A 170 -0.28 0.28 -13.44
N ILE A 171 0.11 0.16 -14.71
CA ILE A 171 1.52 0.14 -15.11
C ILE A 171 1.86 1.48 -15.77
N ILE A 172 2.93 2.12 -15.31
CA ILE A 172 3.43 3.36 -15.87
C ILE A 172 4.92 3.19 -16.14
N LYS A 173 5.33 3.22 -17.40
CA LYS A 173 6.74 3.07 -17.83
C LYS A 173 7.42 1.81 -17.24
N GLY A 174 6.68 0.71 -17.15
CA GLY A 174 7.17 -0.57 -16.62
C GLY A 174 7.23 -0.66 -15.10
N VAL A 175 6.69 0.32 -14.38
CA VAL A 175 6.53 0.29 -12.92
C VAL A 175 5.06 0.03 -12.58
N GLU A 176 4.79 -0.99 -11.78
CA GLU A 176 3.47 -1.32 -11.27
C GLU A 176 3.14 -0.40 -10.07
N ILE A 177 2.05 0.35 -10.17
CA ILE A 177 1.53 1.25 -9.13
C ILE A 177 0.28 0.61 -8.54
N LEU A 178 0.23 0.45 -7.21
CA LEU A 178 -0.89 -0.17 -6.52
C LEU A 178 -1.47 0.79 -5.48
N GLY A 179 -2.76 1.04 -5.58
CA GLY A 179 -3.53 1.85 -4.63
C GLY A 179 -3.90 1.04 -3.39
N ILE A 180 -3.53 1.51 -2.21
CA ILE A 180 -3.74 0.81 -0.93
C ILE A 180 -4.64 1.64 -0.02
N LYS A 181 -5.70 1.05 0.50
CA LYS A 181 -6.66 1.69 1.41
C LYS A 181 -6.19 1.66 2.86
N ASN A 182 -5.65 0.51 3.31
CA ASN A 182 -5.26 0.27 4.70
C ASN A 182 -4.06 -0.69 4.82
N LEU A 183 -3.55 -0.84 6.03
CA LEU A 183 -2.40 -1.71 6.32
C LEU A 183 -2.68 -3.19 6.05
N THR A 184 -3.88 -3.69 6.32
CA THR A 184 -4.23 -5.10 6.07
C THR A 184 -4.10 -5.42 4.58
N GLU A 185 -4.55 -4.50 3.73
CA GLU A 185 -4.42 -4.61 2.29
C GLU A 185 -2.95 -4.55 1.85
N ALA A 186 -2.18 -3.60 2.37
CA ALA A 186 -0.75 -3.49 2.09
C ALA A 186 0.02 -4.77 2.46
N PHE A 187 -0.31 -5.38 3.60
CA PHE A 187 0.31 -6.63 4.05
C PHE A 187 -0.03 -7.79 3.11
N SER A 188 -1.30 -7.92 2.74
CA SER A 188 -1.76 -8.96 1.80
C SER A 188 -1.10 -8.85 0.43
N VAL A 189 -0.92 -7.63 -0.07
CA VAL A 189 -0.23 -7.36 -1.34
C VAL A 189 1.23 -7.78 -1.26
N VAL A 190 1.95 -7.44 -0.19
CA VAL A 190 3.37 -7.84 -0.03
C VAL A 190 3.51 -9.36 0.11
N ASP A 191 2.63 -10.02 0.86
CA ASP A 191 2.59 -11.49 0.97
C ASP A 191 2.31 -12.15 -0.38
N GLY A 192 1.36 -11.60 -1.16
CA GLY A 192 1.04 -12.06 -2.51
C GLY A 192 2.25 -11.99 -3.45
N PHE A 193 3.03 -10.93 -3.40
CA PHE A 193 4.26 -10.79 -4.20
C PHE A 193 5.34 -11.80 -3.82
N GLY A 194 5.46 -12.12 -2.54
CA GLY A 194 6.39 -13.14 -2.08
C GLY A 194 6.05 -14.53 -2.59
N ASN A 195 4.76 -14.84 -2.67
CA ASN A 195 4.22 -16.10 -3.15
C ASN A 195 4.14 -16.21 -4.68
N ALA A 196 4.28 -15.12 -5.42
CA ALA A 196 4.19 -15.09 -6.89
C ALA A 196 5.27 -15.91 -7.62
N GLY A 197 6.27 -16.41 -6.90
CA GLY A 197 7.16 -17.47 -7.39
C GLY A 197 6.52 -18.86 -7.43
N ASN A 198 5.36 -19.04 -6.79
CA ASN A 198 4.55 -20.25 -6.74
C ASN A 198 3.11 -19.90 -7.14
N SER A 199 2.83 -19.88 -8.42
CA SER A 199 1.51 -19.93 -9.08
C SER A 199 0.27 -19.86 -8.19
N ASP A 200 -0.29 -18.68 -7.90
CA ASP A 200 -1.74 -18.42 -7.77
C ASP A 200 -2.09 -16.95 -7.46
N ILE A 201 -1.65 -16.01 -8.30
CA ILE A 201 -2.09 -14.62 -8.21
C ILE A 201 -3.55 -14.47 -8.70
N GLY A 202 -4.03 -15.40 -9.53
CA GLY A 202 -5.35 -15.32 -10.15
C GLY A 202 -6.54 -15.31 -9.18
N GLY A 203 -6.44 -15.98 -8.03
CA GLY A 203 -7.57 -16.10 -7.09
C GLY A 203 -7.78 -14.91 -6.15
N LEU A 204 -6.73 -14.19 -5.78
CA LEU A 204 -6.84 -13.01 -4.90
C LEU A 204 -7.31 -11.79 -5.70
N ASN A 205 -6.80 -11.65 -6.93
CA ASN A 205 -7.17 -10.58 -7.85
C ASN A 205 -8.64 -10.69 -8.28
N ALA A 206 -9.13 -11.90 -8.56
CA ALA A 206 -10.53 -12.11 -8.93
C ALA A 206 -11.51 -11.69 -7.81
N LYS A 207 -11.22 -12.03 -6.54
CA LYS A 207 -12.08 -11.63 -5.40
C LYS A 207 -12.05 -10.12 -5.14
N ARG A 208 -10.89 -9.47 -5.28
CA ARG A 208 -10.75 -8.01 -5.12
C ARG A 208 -11.47 -7.28 -6.25
N MET A 209 -11.35 -7.78 -7.48
CA MET A 209 -12.02 -7.27 -8.66
C MET A 209 -13.53 -7.41 -8.55
N GLU A 210 -14.03 -8.57 -8.08
CA GLU A 210 -15.44 -8.80 -7.83
C GLU A 210 -16.00 -7.84 -6.76
N ALA A 211 -15.27 -7.60 -5.68
CA ALA A 211 -15.66 -6.65 -4.63
C ALA A 211 -15.69 -5.20 -5.14
N ALA A 212 -14.70 -4.80 -5.93
CA ALA A 212 -14.63 -3.45 -6.48
C ALA A 212 -15.70 -3.19 -7.55
N LEU A 213 -16.00 -4.17 -8.41
CA LEU A 213 -17.14 -4.09 -9.33
C LEU A 213 -18.46 -3.98 -8.60
N HIS A 214 -18.61 -4.68 -7.46
CA HIS A 214 -19.79 -4.55 -6.62
C HIS A 214 -19.98 -3.14 -6.07
N GLU A 215 -18.89 -2.48 -5.61
CA GLU A 215 -18.94 -1.08 -5.17
C GLU A 215 -19.28 -0.11 -6.33
N VAL A 216 -18.74 -0.34 -7.52
CA VAL A 216 -19.06 0.48 -8.72
C VAL A 216 -20.54 0.34 -9.10
N TRP A 217 -21.08 -0.88 -9.08
CA TRP A 217 -22.50 -1.13 -9.35
C TRP A 217 -23.40 -0.51 -8.28
N LYS A 218 -23.01 -0.60 -6.99
CA LYS A 218 -23.74 0.03 -5.89
C LYS A 218 -23.81 1.55 -6.08
N TRP A 219 -22.68 2.20 -6.41
CA TRP A 219 -22.66 3.63 -6.69
C TRP A 219 -23.51 4.00 -7.89
N TYR A 220 -23.52 3.18 -8.96
CA TYR A 220 -24.34 3.37 -10.14
C TYR A 220 -25.85 3.30 -9.80
N ASP A 221 -26.26 2.33 -8.98
CA ASP A 221 -27.65 2.18 -8.55
C ASP A 221 -28.10 3.30 -7.61
N GLU A 222 -27.19 3.84 -6.78
CA GLU A 222 -27.47 4.95 -5.84
C GLU A 222 -27.52 6.32 -6.55
N ALA A 223 -26.84 6.50 -7.70
CA ALA A 223 -26.78 7.78 -8.41
C ALA A 223 -28.08 8.15 -9.13
N GLY A 224 -29.00 7.20 -9.36
CA GLY A 224 -30.30 7.44 -10.00
C GLY A 224 -30.23 7.96 -11.43
N GLU A 225 -31.38 7.97 -12.13
CA GLU A 225 -31.46 8.39 -13.54
C GLU A 225 -31.29 9.92 -13.76
N ASP A 226 -31.18 10.72 -12.71
CA ASP A 226 -31.20 12.20 -12.78
C ASP A 226 -29.82 12.87 -12.70
N GLY A 227 -28.73 12.11 -12.67
CA GLY A 227 -27.39 12.68 -12.58
C GLY A 227 -26.82 13.01 -13.97
N GLU A 228 -26.63 14.29 -14.29
CA GLU A 228 -25.68 14.75 -15.33
C GLU A 228 -24.27 14.33 -14.91
N SER A 229 -23.97 13.07 -15.00
CA SER A 229 -22.68 12.48 -14.67
C SER A 229 -22.11 11.88 -15.95
N TYR A 230 -20.82 12.03 -16.13
CA TYR A 230 -20.02 11.29 -17.12
C TYR A 230 -20.05 9.79 -16.75
N VAL A 231 -21.18 9.17 -16.87
CA VAL A 231 -21.43 7.79 -16.47
C VAL A 231 -20.99 6.87 -17.58
N LEU A 232 -20.19 5.91 -17.25
CA LEU A 232 -19.97 4.73 -18.07
C LEU A 232 -21.34 4.12 -18.39
N ASP A 233 -21.67 4.04 -19.70
CA ASP A 233 -22.87 3.38 -20.21
C ASP A 233 -22.96 1.97 -19.57
N PRO A 234 -24.14 1.55 -19.07
CA PRO A 234 -24.35 0.24 -18.44
C PRO A 234 -23.87 -0.93 -19.30
N ASP A 235 -24.01 -0.83 -20.60
CA ASP A 235 -23.56 -1.85 -21.55
C ASP A 235 -22.03 -1.92 -21.61
N ASN A 236 -21.35 -0.77 -21.53
CA ASN A 236 -19.89 -0.70 -21.44
C ASN A 236 -19.37 -1.20 -20.10
N LEU A 237 -20.08 -0.94 -19.00
CA LEU A 237 -19.74 -1.44 -17.66
C LEU A 237 -19.90 -2.97 -17.61
N SER A 238 -20.97 -3.51 -18.18
CA SER A 238 -21.20 -4.96 -18.25
C SER A 238 -20.14 -5.67 -19.10
N LYS A 239 -19.77 -5.05 -20.24
CA LYS A 239 -18.69 -5.56 -21.10
C LYS A 239 -17.34 -5.52 -20.38
N PHE A 240 -17.03 -4.40 -19.73
CA PHE A 240 -15.82 -4.24 -18.94
C PHE A 240 -15.75 -5.25 -17.80
N ALA A 241 -16.85 -5.51 -17.10
CA ALA A 241 -16.94 -6.53 -16.07
C ALA A 241 -16.74 -7.95 -16.62
N ALA A 242 -17.28 -8.26 -17.80
CA ALA A 242 -17.09 -9.55 -18.46
C ALA A 242 -15.64 -9.73 -18.96
N ASP A 243 -15.02 -8.69 -19.47
CA ASP A 243 -13.61 -8.71 -19.90
C ASP A 243 -12.65 -8.92 -18.72
N LEU A 244 -12.97 -8.36 -17.54
CA LEU A 244 -12.16 -8.48 -16.32
C LEU A 244 -12.39 -9.78 -15.55
N CYS A 245 -13.64 -10.18 -15.37
CA CYS A 245 -14.02 -11.33 -14.52
C CYS A 245 -14.28 -12.62 -15.31
N GLY A 246 -14.26 -12.54 -16.63
CA GLY A 246 -14.59 -13.65 -17.54
C GLY A 246 -16.04 -13.65 -18.02
N PRO A 247 -16.31 -14.41 -19.12
CA PRO A 247 -17.61 -14.39 -19.80
C PRO A 247 -18.79 -14.89 -18.96
N ASP A 248 -18.51 -15.59 -17.86
CA ASP A 248 -19.54 -16.13 -16.94
C ASP A 248 -19.86 -15.18 -15.78
N TYR A 249 -19.31 -13.96 -15.78
CA TYR A 249 -19.60 -12.97 -14.73
C TYR A 249 -21.06 -12.54 -14.77
N THR A 250 -21.76 -12.76 -13.66
CA THR A 250 -23.14 -12.27 -13.45
C THR A 250 -23.15 -11.25 -12.32
N ARG A 251 -23.73 -10.06 -12.58
CA ARG A 251 -23.95 -9.03 -11.58
C ARG A 251 -24.71 -9.60 -10.38
N LYS A 252 -24.15 -9.50 -9.18
CA LYS A 252 -24.87 -9.85 -7.96
C LYS A 252 -25.83 -8.72 -7.59
N PRO A 253 -27.08 -9.02 -7.18
CA PRO A 253 -28.01 -8.00 -6.69
C PRO A 253 -27.40 -7.25 -5.51
N VAL A 254 -27.57 -5.93 -5.48
CA VAL A 254 -27.22 -5.13 -4.30
C VAL A 254 -28.32 -5.35 -3.27
N GLU A 255 -27.99 -5.95 -2.12
CA GLU A 255 -28.91 -6.06 -0.99
C GLU A 255 -29.02 -4.67 -0.34
N HIS A 256 -30.15 -4.01 -0.56
CA HIS A 256 -30.50 -2.82 0.21
C HIS A 256 -30.93 -3.31 1.60
N SER A 257 -30.10 -3.07 2.62
CA SER A 257 -30.50 -3.22 4.02
C SER A 257 -31.56 -2.15 4.34
N GLU A 258 -32.81 -2.62 4.59
CA GLU A 258 -33.88 -1.79 5.16
C GLU A 258 -33.51 -1.22 6.54
#